data_8472e2ddbd531cd1e5c15edd3a6d67db
#
_entry.id   8472e2ddbd531cd1e5c15edd3a6d67db
#
_cell.length_a   1.000
_cell.length_b   1.000
_cell.length_c   1.000
_cell.angle_alpha   90.00
_cell.angle_beta   90.00
_cell.angle_gamma   90.00
#
_symmetry.space_group_name_H-M   'P 1'
#
loop_
_entity.id
_entity.type
_entity.pdbx_description
1 polymer ?
#
loop_
_entity_poly.entity_id
_entity_poly.type
_entity_poly.pdbx_seq_one_letter_code
_entity_poly.pdbx_strand_id
1 'polypeptide(L)'
;LIIALLTFFACRNMVKDIGSEPDHLPLNYSKLLLVILGSVAMVFFCAWLMHHVVIANMVLMTVTIAVVIVFFRYAFRLDTVGRNKMYVAFVLMLEAVLFYVLYAQMPTSLNFFAINNMHHEMLGMSVNPISFQALNPFWVVVGSPVLALIYTRMGSKGRDLTMPLKFTLGMFFCSLGFLTAAASGWWFADEQGLTSPWFMVLIYLFQSLGELMISALGLAMVAALVPQRLMGFILGMWFLTQAMASLLGGYVATFTAVPQGMTDPLQTLPIYT
;
A
#
# COMPACT_ATOMS: atom_id res chain seq x y z
N LEU A 1 -7.24 -3.65 18.38
CA LEU A 1 -6.92 -5.05 18.67
C LEU A 1 -7.97 -5.68 19.59
N ILE A 2 -8.26 -5.08 20.77
CA ILE A 2 -9.24 -5.61 21.77
C ILE A 2 -10.63 -5.78 21.12
N ILE A 3 -11.14 -4.76 20.43
CA ILE A 3 -12.44 -4.81 19.75
C ILE A 3 -12.45 -5.95 18.71
N ALA A 4 -11.40 -6.07 17.91
CA ALA A 4 -11.29 -7.14 16.90
C ALA A 4 -11.31 -8.54 17.55
N LEU A 5 -10.60 -8.72 18.68
CA LEU A 5 -10.62 -9.97 19.43
C LEU A 5 -12.01 -10.26 20.00
N LEU A 6 -12.65 -9.26 20.62
CA LEU A 6 -14.01 -9.42 21.17
C LEU A 6 -15.02 -9.78 20.07
N THR A 7 -14.95 -9.10 18.91
CA THR A 7 -15.81 -9.40 17.76
C THR A 7 -15.56 -10.83 17.24
N PHE A 8 -14.29 -11.23 17.12
CA PHE A 8 -13.95 -12.60 16.71
C PHE A 8 -14.50 -13.64 17.67
N PHE A 9 -14.33 -13.47 18.98
CA PHE A 9 -14.87 -14.40 19.97
C PHE A 9 -16.39 -14.41 20.02
N ALA A 10 -17.05 -13.26 19.87
CA ALA A 10 -18.51 -13.16 19.82
C ALA A 10 -19.08 -13.83 18.56
N CYS A 11 -18.41 -13.69 17.42
CA CYS A 11 -18.85 -14.24 16.12
C CYS A 11 -18.20 -15.58 15.77
N ARG A 12 -17.41 -16.18 16.67
CA ARG A 12 -16.68 -17.43 16.42
C ARG A 12 -17.56 -18.55 15.84
N ASN A 13 -18.80 -18.68 16.33
CA ASN A 13 -19.70 -19.72 15.86
C ASN A 13 -20.16 -19.50 14.41
N MET A 14 -20.11 -18.27 13.89
CA MET A 14 -20.46 -17.96 12.49
C MET A 14 -19.37 -18.40 11.50
N VAL A 15 -18.15 -18.52 11.95
CA VAL A 15 -16.99 -18.90 11.10
C VAL A 15 -16.47 -20.32 11.41
N LYS A 16 -17.09 -21.03 12.37
CA LYS A 16 -16.62 -22.33 12.84
C LYS A 16 -16.65 -23.40 11.74
N ASP A 17 -17.60 -23.32 10.83
CA ASP A 17 -17.80 -24.28 9.74
C ASP A 17 -17.24 -23.76 8.39
N ILE A 18 -16.64 -22.56 8.39
CA ILE A 18 -15.99 -21.98 7.23
C ILE A 18 -14.50 -22.32 7.32
N GLY A 19 -14.18 -23.56 7.02
CA GLY A 19 -12.80 -24.07 6.94
C GLY A 19 -12.60 -24.86 5.66
N SER A 20 -11.36 -25.02 5.23
CA SER A 20 -11.01 -25.96 4.17
C SER A 20 -10.98 -27.38 4.72
N GLU A 21 -11.26 -28.39 3.90
CA GLU A 21 -11.11 -29.81 4.28
C GLU A 21 -9.78 -30.14 5.00
N PRO A 22 -8.63 -29.49 4.66
CA PRO A 22 -7.37 -29.68 5.38
C PRO A 22 -7.43 -29.38 6.88
N ASP A 23 -8.35 -28.52 7.34
CA ASP A 23 -8.47 -28.16 8.77
C ASP A 23 -9.00 -29.32 9.63
N HIS A 24 -9.59 -30.34 9.01
CA HIS A 24 -10.07 -31.55 9.67
C HIS A 24 -9.06 -32.70 9.68
N LEU A 25 -7.90 -32.53 9.05
CA LEU A 25 -6.84 -33.53 9.03
C LEU A 25 -6.11 -33.58 10.38
N PRO A 26 -5.70 -34.77 10.85
CA PRO A 26 -4.93 -34.90 12.07
C PRO A 26 -3.61 -34.12 11.97
N LEU A 27 -3.24 -33.43 13.05
CA LEU A 27 -2.01 -32.65 13.14
C LEU A 27 -0.78 -33.57 12.90
N ASN A 28 -0.02 -33.22 11.88
CA ASN A 28 1.26 -33.85 11.64
C ASN A 28 2.37 -33.09 12.40
N TYR A 29 2.77 -33.62 13.57
CA TYR A 29 3.74 -32.95 14.46
C TYR A 29 5.09 -32.68 13.77
N SER A 30 5.53 -33.55 12.84
CA SER A 30 6.78 -33.32 12.09
C SER A 30 6.67 -32.13 11.16
N LYS A 31 5.53 -31.97 10.47
CA LYS A 31 5.27 -30.78 9.63
C LYS A 31 5.13 -29.52 10.49
N LEU A 32 4.45 -29.62 11.63
CA LEU A 32 4.32 -28.50 12.58
C LEU A 32 5.69 -28.05 13.09
N LEU A 33 6.54 -28.99 13.51
CA LEU A 33 7.91 -28.67 13.95
C LEU A 33 8.73 -28.01 12.84
N LEU A 34 8.63 -28.50 11.60
CA LEU A 34 9.32 -27.92 10.45
C LEU A 34 8.85 -26.48 10.17
N VAL A 35 7.55 -26.21 10.28
CA VAL A 35 7.00 -24.85 10.14
C VAL A 35 7.51 -23.94 11.26
N ILE A 36 7.51 -24.40 12.51
CA ILE A 36 8.01 -23.62 13.65
C ILE A 36 9.49 -23.30 13.48
N LEU A 37 10.32 -24.32 13.19
CA LEU A 37 11.75 -24.12 13.00
C LEU A 37 12.05 -23.21 11.80
N GLY A 38 11.32 -23.38 10.69
CA GLY A 38 11.42 -22.53 9.52
C GLY A 38 11.03 -21.08 9.81
N SER A 39 9.97 -20.87 10.60
CA SER A 39 9.54 -19.53 11.03
C SER A 39 10.58 -18.85 11.92
N VAL A 40 11.13 -19.58 12.89
CA VAL A 40 12.21 -19.08 13.77
C VAL A 40 13.47 -18.74 12.94
N ALA A 41 13.89 -19.62 12.04
CA ALA A 41 15.03 -19.36 11.15
C ALA A 41 14.78 -18.11 10.28
N MET A 42 13.56 -17.95 9.76
CA MET A 42 13.18 -16.77 8.97
C MET A 42 13.23 -15.49 9.79
N VAL A 43 12.80 -15.49 11.06
CA VAL A 43 12.91 -14.33 11.95
C VAL A 43 14.36 -13.88 12.10
N PHE A 44 15.28 -14.82 12.38
CA PHE A 44 16.71 -14.50 12.50
C PHE A 44 17.31 -14.01 11.17
N PHE A 45 16.91 -14.62 10.06
CA PHE A 45 17.35 -14.20 8.73
C PHE A 45 16.87 -12.77 8.40
N CYS A 46 15.60 -12.46 8.65
CA CYS A 46 15.06 -11.12 8.46
C CYS A 46 15.74 -10.10 9.39
N ALA A 47 15.95 -10.43 10.65
CA ALA A 47 16.66 -9.56 11.59
C ALA A 47 18.10 -9.27 11.11
N TRP A 48 18.80 -10.30 10.61
CA TRP A 48 20.14 -10.14 10.05
C TRP A 48 20.13 -9.24 8.79
N LEU A 49 19.14 -9.43 7.88
CA LEU A 49 18.99 -8.57 6.70
C LEU A 49 18.72 -7.10 7.06
N MET A 50 17.96 -6.83 8.11
CA MET A 50 17.70 -5.46 8.57
C MET A 50 18.98 -4.71 9.01
N HIS A 51 19.97 -5.44 9.52
CA HIS A 51 21.29 -4.87 9.84
C HIS A 51 22.21 -4.70 8.61
N HIS A 52 21.87 -5.36 7.48
CA HIS A 52 22.69 -5.36 6.26
C HIS A 52 21.91 -4.84 5.06
N VAL A 53 21.53 -3.55 5.11
CA VAL A 53 20.64 -2.93 4.11
C VAL A 53 21.10 -3.12 2.67
N VAL A 54 22.42 -3.04 2.41
CA VAL A 54 22.98 -3.24 1.06
C VAL A 54 22.70 -4.67 0.58
N ILE A 55 22.91 -5.66 1.45
CA ILE A 55 22.67 -7.07 1.11
C ILE A 55 21.15 -7.30 0.92
N ALA A 56 20.33 -6.73 1.78
CA ALA A 56 18.86 -6.81 1.66
C ALA A 56 18.38 -6.27 0.30
N ASN A 57 18.90 -5.12 -0.13
CA ASN A 57 18.57 -4.52 -1.41
C ASN A 57 19.06 -5.40 -2.59
N MET A 58 20.26 -5.96 -2.51
CA MET A 58 20.78 -6.89 -3.53
C MET A 58 19.92 -8.16 -3.63
N VAL A 59 19.53 -8.75 -2.49
CA VAL A 59 18.65 -9.91 -2.45
C VAL A 59 17.30 -9.57 -3.07
N LEU A 60 16.69 -8.45 -2.68
CA LEU A 60 15.41 -7.99 -3.22
C LEU A 60 15.46 -7.82 -4.74
N MET A 61 16.49 -7.15 -5.25
CA MET A 61 16.68 -6.94 -6.69
C MET A 61 16.87 -8.26 -7.43
N THR A 62 17.72 -9.16 -6.91
CA THR A 62 17.98 -10.47 -7.52
C THR A 62 16.72 -11.33 -7.57
N VAL A 63 15.99 -11.39 -6.45
CA VAL A 63 14.72 -12.12 -6.37
C VAL A 63 13.69 -11.53 -7.33
N THR A 64 13.60 -10.20 -7.43
CA THR A 64 12.67 -9.54 -8.35
C THR A 64 12.99 -9.90 -9.81
N ILE A 65 14.24 -9.83 -10.22
CA ILE A 65 14.65 -10.20 -11.59
C ILE A 65 14.33 -11.68 -11.86
N ALA A 66 14.66 -12.58 -10.92
CA ALA A 66 14.38 -14.00 -11.06
C ALA A 66 12.87 -14.28 -11.19
N VAL A 67 12.05 -13.65 -10.35
CA VAL A 67 10.58 -13.78 -10.37
C VAL A 67 9.99 -13.25 -11.68
N VAL A 68 10.46 -12.11 -12.18
CA VAL A 68 10.03 -11.56 -13.48
C VAL A 68 10.39 -12.50 -14.63
N ILE A 69 11.60 -13.07 -14.64
CA ILE A 69 12.00 -14.06 -15.64
C ILE A 69 11.09 -15.29 -15.59
N VAL A 70 10.82 -15.81 -14.42
CA VAL A 70 9.93 -16.97 -14.20
C VAL A 70 8.51 -16.63 -14.67
N PHE A 71 8.00 -15.43 -14.33
CA PHE A 71 6.70 -14.94 -14.78
C PHE A 71 6.55 -14.98 -16.29
N PHE A 72 7.49 -14.40 -17.03
CA PHE A 72 7.43 -14.40 -18.50
C PHE A 72 7.60 -15.81 -19.10
N ARG A 73 8.44 -16.66 -18.48
CA ARG A 73 8.54 -18.08 -18.91
C ARG A 73 7.20 -18.82 -18.78
N TYR A 74 6.43 -18.55 -17.72
CA TYR A 74 5.08 -19.11 -17.57
C TYR A 74 4.10 -18.48 -18.56
N ALA A 75 4.12 -17.16 -18.74
CA ALA A 75 3.26 -16.46 -19.66
C ALA A 75 3.42 -16.97 -21.12
N PHE A 76 4.65 -17.19 -21.57
CA PHE A 76 4.94 -17.72 -22.92
C PHE A 76 4.46 -19.16 -23.16
N ARG A 77 4.21 -19.92 -22.08
CA ARG A 77 3.70 -21.30 -22.19
C ARG A 77 2.17 -21.40 -22.22
N LEU A 78 1.48 -20.25 -22.04
CA LEU A 78 0.04 -20.19 -22.10
C LEU A 78 -0.45 -19.95 -23.54
N ASP A 79 -1.72 -20.27 -23.76
CA ASP A 79 -2.43 -19.88 -24.96
C ASP A 79 -2.49 -18.35 -25.12
N THR A 80 -2.90 -17.86 -26.27
CA THR A 80 -2.91 -16.41 -26.58
C THR A 80 -3.76 -15.62 -25.58
N VAL A 81 -4.90 -16.16 -25.16
CA VAL A 81 -5.81 -15.48 -24.20
C VAL A 81 -5.18 -15.42 -22.83
N GLY A 82 -4.66 -16.54 -22.32
CA GLY A 82 -4.00 -16.61 -21.03
C GLY A 82 -2.74 -15.73 -20.98
N ARG A 83 -1.95 -15.73 -22.05
CA ARG A 83 -0.77 -14.88 -22.18
C ARG A 83 -1.11 -13.39 -22.12
N ASN A 84 -2.15 -12.97 -22.83
CA ASN A 84 -2.59 -11.56 -22.82
C ASN A 84 -3.10 -11.15 -21.42
N LYS A 85 -3.82 -12.03 -20.73
CA LYS A 85 -4.23 -11.78 -19.33
C LYS A 85 -3.02 -11.61 -18.40
N MET A 86 -1.98 -12.43 -18.57
CA MET A 86 -0.74 -12.29 -17.80
C MET A 86 -0.03 -10.95 -18.10
N TYR A 87 0.02 -10.52 -19.35
CA TYR A 87 0.60 -9.21 -19.69
C TYR A 87 -0.18 -8.06 -19.06
N VAL A 88 -1.51 -8.09 -19.09
CA VAL A 88 -2.34 -7.09 -18.40
C VAL A 88 -2.04 -7.09 -16.89
N ALA A 89 -1.97 -8.27 -16.26
CA ALA A 89 -1.62 -8.37 -14.85
C ALA A 89 -0.24 -7.77 -14.56
N PHE A 90 0.76 -8.00 -15.42
CA PHE A 90 2.10 -7.42 -15.26
C PHE A 90 2.10 -5.89 -15.37
N VAL A 91 1.38 -5.33 -16.35
CA VAL A 91 1.26 -3.87 -16.51
C VAL A 91 0.59 -3.25 -15.28
N LEU A 92 -0.50 -3.86 -14.79
CA LEU A 92 -1.17 -3.39 -13.55
C LEU A 92 -0.26 -3.51 -12.30
N MET A 93 0.62 -4.51 -12.25
CA MET A 93 1.63 -4.60 -11.19
C MET A 93 2.67 -3.49 -11.29
N LEU A 94 3.10 -3.10 -12.50
CA LEU A 94 4.00 -1.95 -12.68
C LEU A 94 3.32 -0.64 -12.26
N GLU A 95 2.05 -0.46 -12.62
CA GLU A 95 1.25 0.68 -12.15
C GLU A 95 1.13 0.68 -10.61
N ALA A 96 0.92 -0.49 -10.01
CA ALA A 96 0.91 -0.63 -8.56
C ALA A 96 2.26 -0.28 -7.91
N VAL A 97 3.41 -0.60 -8.54
CA VAL A 97 4.72 -0.15 -8.06
C VAL A 97 4.77 1.37 -7.98
N LEU A 98 4.35 2.07 -9.05
CA LEU A 98 4.32 3.54 -9.06
C LEU A 98 3.42 4.10 -7.96
N PHE A 99 2.23 3.51 -7.80
CA PHE A 99 1.33 3.88 -6.71
C PHE A 99 1.99 3.72 -5.33
N TYR A 100 2.58 2.55 -5.05
CA TYR A 100 3.18 2.29 -3.74
C TYR A 100 4.45 3.11 -3.48
N VAL A 101 5.19 3.55 -4.51
CA VAL A 101 6.28 4.53 -4.38
C VAL A 101 5.75 5.86 -3.86
N LEU A 102 4.64 6.35 -4.44
CA LEU A 102 3.97 7.57 -3.99
C LEU A 102 3.34 7.37 -2.59
N TYR A 103 2.68 6.25 -2.36
CA TYR A 103 2.06 5.92 -1.08
C TYR A 103 3.10 5.86 0.06
N ALA A 104 4.32 5.39 -0.22
CA ALA A 104 5.43 5.37 0.75
C ALA A 104 5.87 6.78 1.19
N GLN A 105 5.43 7.85 0.50
CA GLN A 105 5.69 9.22 0.93
C GLN A 105 4.80 9.66 2.11
N MET A 106 3.72 8.94 2.42
CA MET A 106 2.85 9.28 3.56
C MET A 106 3.59 9.24 4.91
N PRO A 107 4.30 8.15 5.27
CA PRO A 107 5.09 8.11 6.50
C PRO A 107 6.44 8.84 6.41
N THR A 108 6.85 9.29 5.25
CA THR A 108 8.14 9.96 5.00
C THR A 108 7.93 11.44 4.65
N SER A 109 7.95 11.79 3.39
CA SER A 109 7.91 13.19 2.91
C SER A 109 6.70 13.97 3.42
N LEU A 110 5.49 13.40 3.34
CA LEU A 110 4.27 14.08 3.83
C LEU A 110 4.24 14.22 5.35
N ASN A 111 4.83 13.26 6.07
CA ASN A 111 4.95 13.37 7.52
C ASN A 111 5.93 14.47 7.93
N PHE A 112 7.07 14.60 7.24
CA PHE A 112 8.01 15.69 7.47
C PHE A 112 7.43 17.04 7.04
N PHE A 113 6.66 17.10 5.96
CA PHE A 113 5.91 18.30 5.59
C PHE A 113 4.95 18.72 6.72
N ALA A 114 4.23 17.78 7.32
CA ALA A 114 3.34 18.08 8.43
C ALA A 114 4.08 18.57 9.68
N ILE A 115 5.27 18.05 9.95
CA ILE A 115 6.10 18.47 11.10
C ILE A 115 6.68 19.88 10.89
N ASN A 116 7.18 20.17 9.68
CA ASN A 116 7.95 21.37 9.43
C ASN A 116 7.12 22.55 8.91
N ASN A 117 6.03 22.29 8.18
CA ASN A 117 5.32 23.32 7.39
C ASN A 117 3.81 23.36 7.66
N MET A 118 3.33 22.84 8.79
CA MET A 118 1.93 22.95 9.17
C MET A 118 1.75 23.56 10.56
N HIS A 119 0.65 24.28 10.73
CA HIS A 119 0.20 24.69 12.05
C HIS A 119 -0.13 23.45 12.91
N HIS A 120 0.35 23.44 14.15
CA HIS A 120 0.11 22.35 15.09
C HIS A 120 -1.14 22.56 15.95
N GLU A 121 -2.05 23.41 15.50
CA GLU A 121 -3.32 23.67 16.16
C GLU A 121 -4.49 23.39 15.20
N MET A 122 -5.47 22.65 15.69
CA MET A 122 -6.68 22.33 14.95
C MET A 122 -7.89 22.41 15.88
N LEU A 123 -8.89 23.21 15.53
CA LEU A 123 -10.09 23.43 16.37
C LEU A 123 -9.77 23.91 17.80
N GLY A 124 -8.71 24.71 17.97
CA GLY A 124 -8.27 25.19 19.28
C GLY A 124 -7.56 24.15 20.16
N MET A 125 -7.23 22.99 19.61
CA MET A 125 -6.47 21.94 20.27
C MET A 125 -5.09 21.77 19.61
N SER A 126 -4.06 21.56 20.43
CA SER A 126 -2.75 21.21 19.94
C SER A 126 -2.76 19.77 19.36
N VAL A 127 -2.31 19.60 18.13
CA VAL A 127 -2.26 18.33 17.41
C VAL A 127 -0.81 17.95 17.14
N ASN A 128 -0.43 16.76 17.56
CA ASN A 128 0.88 16.23 17.17
C ASN A 128 0.85 15.88 15.67
N PRO A 129 1.74 16.43 14.82
CA PRO A 129 1.76 16.18 13.38
C PRO A 129 1.81 14.69 12.99
N ILE A 130 2.52 13.87 13.78
CA ILE A 130 2.61 12.42 13.56
C ILE A 130 1.22 11.76 13.63
N SER A 131 0.27 12.34 14.39
CA SER A 131 -1.09 11.81 14.52
C SER A 131 -1.89 11.87 13.21
N PHE A 132 -1.48 12.67 12.23
CA PHE A 132 -2.13 12.67 10.91
C PHE A 132 -2.05 11.32 10.20
N GLN A 133 -1.07 10.49 10.52
CA GLN A 133 -1.01 9.12 9.99
C GLN A 133 -2.24 8.27 10.36
N ALA A 134 -2.92 8.59 11.46
CA ALA A 134 -4.18 7.93 11.84
C ALA A 134 -5.36 8.26 10.90
N LEU A 135 -5.24 9.30 10.09
CA LEU A 135 -6.27 9.63 9.08
C LEU A 135 -6.37 8.56 7.99
N ASN A 136 -5.27 7.86 7.65
CA ASN A 136 -5.34 6.79 6.65
C ASN A 136 -6.30 5.67 7.08
N PRO A 137 -6.10 4.95 8.21
CA PRO A 137 -7.04 3.92 8.64
C PRO A 137 -8.45 4.47 8.89
N PHE A 138 -8.60 5.72 9.32
CA PHE A 138 -9.91 6.36 9.45
C PHE A 138 -10.62 6.44 8.09
N TRP A 139 -9.98 6.99 7.06
CA TRP A 139 -10.55 7.11 5.72
C TRP A 139 -10.76 5.76 5.04
N VAL A 140 -9.91 4.76 5.31
CA VAL A 140 -10.11 3.40 4.83
C VAL A 140 -11.37 2.79 5.42
N VAL A 141 -11.61 2.94 6.72
CA VAL A 141 -12.82 2.42 7.39
C VAL A 141 -14.09 3.11 6.89
N VAL A 142 -14.06 4.43 6.71
CA VAL A 142 -15.20 5.21 6.23
C VAL A 142 -15.43 5.02 4.73
N GLY A 143 -14.34 5.02 3.95
CA GLY A 143 -14.40 4.94 2.49
C GLY A 143 -14.77 3.56 1.96
N SER A 144 -14.37 2.47 2.66
CA SER A 144 -14.64 1.10 2.20
C SER A 144 -16.12 0.79 1.99
N PRO A 145 -17.03 1.06 2.94
CA PRO A 145 -18.46 0.84 2.74
C PRO A 145 -19.05 1.70 1.61
N VAL A 146 -18.60 2.96 1.51
CA VAL A 146 -19.06 3.88 0.46
C VAL A 146 -18.66 3.35 -0.92
N LEU A 147 -17.40 2.94 -1.07
CA LEU A 147 -16.88 2.40 -2.32
C LEU A 147 -17.56 1.07 -2.68
N ALA A 148 -17.78 0.21 -1.68
CA ALA A 148 -18.51 -1.05 -1.86
C ALA A 148 -19.95 -0.81 -2.36
N LEU A 149 -20.68 0.18 -1.80
CA LEU A 149 -22.01 0.56 -2.24
C LEU A 149 -22.00 1.09 -3.69
N ILE A 150 -21.01 1.91 -4.05
CA ILE A 150 -20.85 2.43 -5.42
C ILE A 150 -20.66 1.27 -6.39
N TYR A 151 -19.71 0.36 -6.12
CA TYR A 151 -19.44 -0.78 -7.00
C TYR A 151 -20.62 -1.75 -7.10
N THR A 152 -21.30 -2.04 -6.00
CA THR A 152 -22.50 -2.89 -6.01
C THR A 152 -23.61 -2.28 -6.87
N ARG A 153 -23.86 -0.97 -6.73
CA ARG A 153 -24.86 -0.26 -7.55
C ARG A 153 -24.48 -0.18 -9.03
N MET A 154 -23.21 0.00 -9.33
CA MET A 154 -22.72 0.01 -10.72
C MET A 154 -22.79 -1.39 -11.33
N GLY A 155 -22.38 -2.41 -10.60
CA GLY A 155 -22.43 -3.81 -11.02
C GLY A 155 -23.86 -4.29 -11.27
N SER A 156 -24.83 -3.94 -10.39
CA SER A 156 -26.24 -4.29 -10.57
C SER A 156 -26.88 -3.68 -11.83
N LYS A 157 -26.31 -2.58 -12.34
CA LYS A 157 -26.73 -1.91 -13.59
C LYS A 157 -25.93 -2.36 -14.82
N GLY A 158 -25.06 -3.36 -14.68
CA GLY A 158 -24.18 -3.82 -15.76
C GLY A 158 -23.13 -2.77 -16.21
N ARG A 159 -22.83 -1.78 -15.36
CA ARG A 159 -21.90 -0.67 -15.62
C ARG A 159 -20.66 -0.72 -14.72
N ASP A 160 -20.22 -1.93 -14.32
CA ASP A 160 -19.03 -2.05 -13.51
C ASP A 160 -17.79 -1.53 -14.28
N LEU A 161 -16.92 -0.86 -13.55
CA LEU A 161 -15.67 -0.34 -14.11
C LEU A 161 -14.71 -1.50 -14.39
N THR A 162 -14.00 -1.42 -15.50
CA THR A 162 -12.93 -2.39 -15.80
C THR A 162 -11.79 -2.26 -14.78
N MET A 163 -11.05 -3.35 -14.52
CA MET A 163 -9.92 -3.33 -13.59
C MET A 163 -8.89 -2.23 -13.92
N PRO A 164 -8.43 -2.07 -15.17
CA PRO A 164 -7.52 -0.98 -15.51
C PRO A 164 -8.08 0.41 -15.16
N LEU A 165 -9.37 0.64 -15.42
CA LEU A 165 -9.97 1.94 -15.10
C LEU A 165 -10.04 2.21 -13.60
N LYS A 166 -10.30 1.17 -12.77
CA LYS A 166 -10.24 1.29 -11.31
C LYS A 166 -8.82 1.65 -10.83
N PHE A 167 -7.79 1.03 -11.41
CA PHE A 167 -6.39 1.37 -11.12
C PHE A 167 -6.05 2.81 -11.54
N THR A 168 -6.44 3.22 -12.75
CA THR A 168 -6.23 4.60 -13.23
C THR A 168 -6.90 5.63 -12.31
N LEU A 169 -8.12 5.37 -11.85
CA LEU A 169 -8.80 6.25 -10.88
C LEU A 169 -8.06 6.28 -9.54
N GLY A 170 -7.52 5.14 -9.08
CA GLY A 170 -6.69 5.08 -7.87
C GLY A 170 -5.45 5.95 -7.99
N MET A 171 -4.73 5.87 -9.13
CA MET A 171 -3.58 6.72 -9.43
C MET A 171 -3.98 8.20 -9.53
N PHE A 172 -5.13 8.51 -10.13
CA PHE A 172 -5.66 9.87 -10.19
C PHE A 172 -5.88 10.47 -8.80
N PHE A 173 -6.53 9.73 -7.89
CA PHE A 173 -6.71 10.19 -6.51
C PHE A 173 -5.37 10.35 -5.78
N CYS A 174 -4.44 9.42 -5.93
CA CYS A 174 -3.11 9.55 -5.37
C CYS A 174 -2.41 10.84 -5.85
N SER A 175 -2.45 11.11 -7.16
CA SER A 175 -1.88 12.32 -7.75
C SER A 175 -2.57 13.59 -7.23
N LEU A 176 -3.90 13.56 -7.05
CA LEU A 176 -4.67 14.68 -6.51
C LEU A 176 -4.25 14.98 -5.06
N GLY A 177 -3.91 13.97 -4.27
CA GLY A 177 -3.34 14.14 -2.92
C GLY A 177 -2.03 14.94 -2.95
N PHE A 178 -1.10 14.60 -3.84
CA PHE A 178 0.16 15.36 -3.98
C PHE A 178 -0.04 16.74 -4.55
N LEU A 179 -0.94 16.91 -5.52
CA LEU A 179 -1.30 18.24 -6.02
C LEU A 179 -1.91 19.12 -4.92
N THR A 180 -2.69 18.54 -4.00
CA THR A 180 -3.22 19.25 -2.84
C THR A 180 -2.10 19.67 -1.89
N ALA A 181 -1.09 18.80 -1.67
CA ALA A 181 0.07 19.15 -0.86
C ALA A 181 0.86 20.32 -1.48
N ALA A 182 1.18 20.23 -2.78
CA ALA A 182 1.85 21.32 -3.50
C ALA A 182 1.05 22.61 -3.50
N ALA A 183 -0.26 22.54 -3.79
CA ALA A 183 -1.16 23.70 -3.77
C ALA A 183 -1.22 24.35 -2.39
N SER A 184 -1.23 23.56 -1.32
CA SER A 184 -1.25 24.08 0.04
C SER A 184 -0.03 24.97 0.34
N GLY A 185 1.17 24.56 -0.11
CA GLY A 185 2.37 25.34 0.07
C GLY A 185 2.48 26.54 -0.87
N TRP A 186 2.08 26.39 -2.15
CA TRP A 186 2.22 27.48 -3.12
C TRP A 186 1.24 28.64 -2.94
N TRP A 187 0.00 28.35 -2.53
CA TRP A 187 -1.08 29.33 -2.53
C TRP A 187 -1.69 29.62 -1.16
N PHE A 188 -1.45 28.75 -0.17
CA PHE A 188 -2.12 28.84 1.12
C PHE A 188 -1.16 28.84 2.32
N ALA A 189 0.16 28.86 2.09
CA ALA A 189 1.11 29.08 3.17
C ALA A 189 1.03 30.53 3.65
N ASP A 190 1.15 30.72 4.94
CA ASP A 190 1.21 32.05 5.56
C ASP A 190 2.62 32.69 5.42
N GLU A 191 2.78 33.91 5.99
CA GLU A 191 4.05 34.63 5.97
C GLU A 191 5.19 33.89 6.70
N GLN A 192 4.86 32.88 7.51
CA GLN A 192 5.81 32.05 8.24
C GLN A 192 6.16 30.76 7.49
N GLY A 193 5.56 30.49 6.34
CA GLY A 193 5.72 29.25 5.58
C GLY A 193 4.93 28.06 6.15
N LEU A 194 3.90 28.33 6.96
CA LEU A 194 3.05 27.31 7.55
C LEU A 194 1.71 27.21 6.82
N THR A 195 1.21 25.98 6.66
CA THR A 195 -0.07 25.69 6.01
C THR A 195 -1.10 25.18 7.02
N SER A 196 -2.38 25.26 6.66
CA SER A 196 -3.46 24.77 7.51
C SER A 196 -3.45 23.23 7.61
N PRO A 197 -3.63 22.64 8.81
CA PRO A 197 -3.68 21.19 9.00
C PRO A 197 -4.85 20.49 8.28
N TRP A 198 -5.87 21.23 7.86
CA TRP A 198 -6.98 20.71 7.08
C TRP A 198 -6.56 20.17 5.71
N PHE A 199 -5.45 20.68 5.15
CA PHE A 199 -4.90 20.12 3.92
C PHE A 199 -4.44 18.69 4.12
N MET A 200 -3.86 18.32 5.29
CA MET A 200 -3.51 16.94 5.59
C MET A 200 -4.74 16.00 5.61
N VAL A 201 -5.85 16.47 6.18
CA VAL A 201 -7.10 15.70 6.19
C VAL A 201 -7.53 15.37 4.75
N LEU A 202 -7.41 16.33 3.84
CA LEU A 202 -7.78 16.17 2.43
C LEU A 202 -6.75 15.31 1.67
N ILE A 203 -5.45 15.52 1.90
CA ILE A 203 -4.36 14.71 1.32
C ILE A 203 -4.55 13.23 1.67
N TYR A 204 -4.76 12.92 2.95
CA TYR A 204 -4.98 11.55 3.40
C TYR A 204 -6.29 10.95 2.88
N LEU A 205 -7.35 11.75 2.71
CA LEU A 205 -8.57 11.29 2.04
C LEU A 205 -8.28 10.78 0.62
N PHE A 206 -7.58 11.59 -0.19
CA PHE A 206 -7.25 11.22 -1.56
C PHE A 206 -6.31 10.02 -1.62
N GLN A 207 -5.28 9.97 -0.78
CA GLN A 207 -4.37 8.83 -0.69
C GLN A 207 -5.10 7.55 -0.30
N SER A 208 -6.00 7.59 0.68
CA SER A 208 -6.77 6.44 1.14
C SER A 208 -7.78 5.95 0.09
N LEU A 209 -8.40 6.87 -0.68
CA LEU A 209 -9.24 6.48 -1.81
C LEU A 209 -8.42 5.78 -2.90
N GLY A 210 -7.22 6.29 -3.22
CA GLY A 210 -6.28 5.64 -4.11
C GLY A 210 -5.89 4.24 -3.63
N GLU A 211 -5.57 4.10 -2.35
CA GLU A 211 -5.23 2.83 -1.72
C GLU A 211 -6.37 1.80 -1.83
N LEU A 212 -7.59 2.19 -1.49
CA LEU A 212 -8.76 1.31 -1.58
C LEU A 212 -9.00 0.80 -3.00
N MET A 213 -8.73 1.64 -4.01
CA MET A 213 -8.93 1.28 -5.41
C MET A 213 -7.81 0.41 -5.98
N ILE A 214 -6.59 0.49 -5.47
CA ILE A 214 -5.44 -0.28 -5.99
C ILE A 214 -5.14 -1.49 -5.10
N SER A 215 -5.01 -1.32 -3.79
CA SER A 215 -4.61 -2.38 -2.89
C SER A 215 -5.66 -3.49 -2.78
N ALA A 216 -6.91 -3.13 -2.50
CA ALA A 216 -8.00 -4.11 -2.38
C ALA A 216 -8.33 -4.80 -3.70
N LEU A 217 -8.28 -4.05 -4.82
CA LEU A 217 -8.57 -4.59 -6.14
C LEU A 217 -7.41 -5.38 -6.75
N GLY A 218 -6.17 -5.12 -6.31
CA GLY A 218 -5.00 -5.86 -6.80
C GLY A 218 -5.09 -7.36 -6.54
N LEU A 219 -5.53 -7.76 -5.35
CA LEU A 219 -5.77 -9.18 -5.04
C LEU A 219 -6.92 -9.78 -5.86
N ALA A 220 -7.99 -9.01 -6.08
CA ALA A 220 -9.11 -9.42 -6.94
C ALA A 220 -8.68 -9.54 -8.42
N MET A 221 -7.80 -8.64 -8.87
CA MET A 221 -7.20 -8.70 -10.21
C MET A 221 -6.40 -9.98 -10.40
N VAL A 222 -5.55 -10.34 -9.44
CA VAL A 222 -4.80 -11.60 -9.50
C VAL A 222 -5.76 -12.79 -9.63
N ALA A 223 -6.83 -12.83 -8.82
CA ALA A 223 -7.82 -13.90 -8.88
C ALA A 223 -8.55 -13.99 -10.24
N ALA A 224 -8.81 -12.85 -10.89
CA ALA A 224 -9.56 -12.79 -12.14
C ALA A 224 -8.72 -13.06 -13.40
N LEU A 225 -7.44 -12.65 -13.39
CA LEU A 225 -6.59 -12.68 -14.58
C LEU A 225 -5.67 -13.91 -14.64
N VAL A 226 -5.38 -14.53 -13.51
CA VAL A 226 -4.35 -15.56 -13.42
C VAL A 226 -4.95 -16.95 -13.28
N PRO A 227 -4.39 -17.98 -13.97
CA PRO A 227 -4.80 -19.37 -13.76
C PRO A 227 -4.59 -19.81 -12.31
N GLN A 228 -5.56 -20.55 -11.75
CA GLN A 228 -5.53 -20.99 -10.34
C GLN A 228 -4.21 -21.65 -9.92
N ARG A 229 -3.60 -22.45 -10.79
CA ARG A 229 -2.32 -23.12 -10.53
C ARG A 229 -1.13 -22.17 -10.30
N LEU A 230 -1.25 -20.91 -10.75
CA LEU A 230 -0.22 -19.88 -10.60
C LEU A 230 -0.56 -18.86 -9.51
N MET A 231 -1.73 -18.98 -8.87
CA MET A 231 -2.27 -18.00 -7.91
C MET A 231 -1.25 -17.65 -6.82
N GLY A 232 -0.69 -18.66 -6.13
CA GLY A 232 0.27 -18.43 -5.05
C GLY A 232 1.54 -17.72 -5.52
N PHE A 233 2.06 -18.06 -6.71
CA PHE A 233 3.22 -17.42 -7.29
C PHE A 233 2.95 -15.95 -7.60
N ILE A 234 1.81 -15.64 -8.20
CA ILE A 234 1.46 -14.27 -8.59
C ILE A 234 1.07 -13.43 -7.38
N LEU A 235 0.45 -14.01 -6.34
CA LEU A 235 0.24 -13.33 -5.06
C LEU A 235 1.59 -12.97 -4.41
N GLY A 236 2.55 -13.89 -4.42
CA GLY A 236 3.92 -13.59 -3.97
C GLY A 236 4.57 -12.46 -4.77
N MET A 237 4.38 -12.45 -6.10
CA MET A 237 4.83 -11.37 -6.97
C MET A 237 4.13 -10.03 -6.66
N TRP A 238 2.85 -10.03 -6.34
CA TRP A 238 2.12 -8.83 -5.88
C TRP A 238 2.75 -8.22 -4.63
N PHE A 239 3.09 -9.03 -3.61
CA PHE A 239 3.78 -8.53 -2.43
C PHE A 239 5.22 -8.08 -2.73
N LEU A 240 5.88 -8.72 -3.70
CA LEU A 240 7.19 -8.30 -4.15
C LEU A 240 7.16 -6.90 -4.81
N THR A 241 6.07 -6.55 -5.53
CA THR A 241 5.90 -5.18 -6.07
C THR A 241 5.86 -4.14 -4.95
N GLN A 242 5.22 -4.44 -3.82
CA GLN A 242 5.19 -3.53 -2.65
C GLN A 242 6.57 -3.37 -2.02
N ALA A 243 7.33 -4.46 -1.89
CA ALA A 243 8.69 -4.41 -1.37
C ALA A 243 9.62 -3.56 -2.26
N MET A 244 9.53 -3.74 -3.59
CA MET A 244 10.27 -2.93 -4.57
C MET A 244 9.86 -1.46 -4.50
N ALA A 245 8.56 -1.19 -4.40
CA ALA A 245 8.05 0.17 -4.28
C ALA A 245 8.52 0.85 -2.98
N SER A 246 8.61 0.11 -1.87
CA SER A 246 9.14 0.65 -0.61
C SER A 246 10.62 1.03 -0.73
N LEU A 247 11.42 0.22 -1.42
CA LEU A 247 12.82 0.54 -1.71
C LEU A 247 12.92 1.82 -2.56
N LEU A 248 12.19 1.89 -3.66
CA LEU A 248 12.18 3.05 -4.55
C LEU A 248 11.60 4.29 -3.85
N GLY A 249 10.55 4.12 -3.05
CA GLY A 249 9.94 5.17 -2.24
C GLY A 249 10.91 5.77 -1.22
N GLY A 250 11.77 4.94 -0.62
CA GLY A 250 12.87 5.39 0.23
C GLY A 250 13.85 6.29 -0.52
N TYR A 251 14.23 5.93 -1.75
CA TYR A 251 15.05 6.80 -2.60
C TYR A 251 14.36 8.11 -2.95
N VAL A 252 13.07 8.07 -3.31
CA VAL A 252 12.28 9.28 -3.59
C VAL A 252 12.20 10.19 -2.35
N ALA A 253 12.04 9.62 -1.16
CA ALA A 253 12.01 10.38 0.08
C ALA A 253 13.33 11.13 0.37
N THR A 254 14.46 10.70 -0.20
CA THR A 254 15.73 11.44 -0.03
C THR A 254 15.72 12.80 -0.74
N PHE A 255 14.90 12.99 -1.77
CA PHE A 255 14.77 14.29 -2.45
C PHE A 255 14.08 15.35 -1.57
N THR A 256 13.30 14.92 -0.59
CA THR A 256 12.63 15.79 0.39
C THR A 256 13.33 15.78 1.76
N ALA A 257 14.56 15.27 1.83
CA ALA A 257 15.34 15.27 3.05
C ALA A 257 15.81 16.69 3.38
N VAL A 258 15.40 17.19 4.55
CA VAL A 258 15.80 18.51 5.04
C VAL A 258 17.24 18.47 5.52
N PRO A 259 18.12 19.41 5.08
CA PRO A 259 19.48 19.50 5.57
C PRO A 259 19.54 19.70 7.10
N GLN A 260 20.59 19.16 7.72
CA GLN A 260 20.78 19.29 9.16
C GLN A 260 20.87 20.77 9.58
N GLY A 261 20.10 21.14 10.59
CA GLY A 261 20.06 22.51 11.13
C GLY A 261 19.07 23.45 10.43
N MET A 262 18.40 23.02 9.35
CA MET A 262 17.34 23.79 8.72
C MET A 262 16.02 23.55 9.49
N THR A 263 15.59 24.56 10.25
CA THR A 263 14.37 24.49 11.08
C THR A 263 13.34 25.57 10.72
N ASP A 264 13.72 26.51 9.86
CA ASP A 264 12.86 27.60 9.41
C ASP A 264 11.83 27.07 8.38
N PRO A 265 10.51 27.19 8.62
CA PRO A 265 9.50 26.74 7.70
C PRO A 265 9.56 27.40 6.32
N LEU A 266 9.99 28.66 6.21
CA LEU A 266 10.17 29.33 4.92
C LEU A 266 11.26 28.69 4.06
N GLN A 267 12.28 28.12 4.69
CA GLN A 267 13.37 27.42 4.00
C GLN A 267 13.00 25.98 3.67
N THR A 268 12.20 25.31 4.48
CA THR A 268 11.81 23.92 4.26
C THR A 268 10.65 23.78 3.27
N LEU A 269 9.75 24.75 3.19
CA LEU A 269 8.57 24.70 2.30
C LEU A 269 8.90 24.38 0.84
N PRO A 270 9.92 25.01 0.19
CA PRO A 270 10.25 24.71 -1.21
C PRO A 270 10.78 23.28 -1.44
N ILE A 271 11.16 22.56 -0.37
CA ILE A 271 11.61 21.17 -0.47
C ILE A 271 10.43 20.23 -0.69
N TYR A 272 9.22 20.59 -0.19
CA TYR A 272 8.02 19.76 -0.23
C TYR A 272 7.01 20.17 -1.31
N THR A 273 7.17 21.33 -1.90
CA THR A 273 6.26 21.92 -2.90
C THR A 273 6.96 22.20 -4.22
#